data_01851524218446c2281fd0e82e4fe0b8
#
_entry.id   01851524218446c2281fd0e82e4fe0b8
#
_cell.length_a   1.000
_cell.length_b   1.000
_cell.length_c   1.000
_cell.angle_alpha   90.00
_cell.angle_beta   90.00
_cell.angle_gamma   90.00
#
_symmetry.space_group_name_H-M   'P 1'
#
loop_
_entity.id
_entity.type
_entity.pdbx_description
1 polymer ?
#
loop_
_entity_poly.entity_id
_entity_poly.type
_entity_poly.pdbx_seq_one_letter_code
_entity_poly.pdbx_strand_id
1 'polypeptide(L)'
;MKTSNSVVKQDSLLTVLVKTFGRILPTLFLVGCLVALWQWYVLANDMRPSTLPTPERVVRQGWAFRGQLWENTIPTLQETFIGFGLSVCFGTILAILIDFSSLLRKAIYPLLVASQTIPIIAIAPLMIIWFGFGLTPKILVVILVTFFPITVGFIDGFKSTEPELMSLFGTMGASKYQKFRYLRFPSALPSFFIGLRIGITYAVVGAVFAEYVGAKKGLGIYMLIQKNSF
;
A
#
# COMPACT_ATOMS: atom_id res chain seq x y z
N MET A 1 -18.54 0.03 -52.86
CA MET A 1 -17.85 1.08 -52.10
C MET A 1 -18.83 1.65 -51.09
N LYS A 2 -18.85 1.13 -49.85
CA LYS A 2 -19.68 1.63 -48.75
C LYS A 2 -18.74 2.14 -47.67
N THR A 3 -18.62 3.46 -47.56
CA THR A 3 -17.90 4.17 -46.52
C THR A 3 -18.68 4.05 -45.23
N SER A 4 -18.18 3.24 -44.31
CA SER A 4 -18.67 3.18 -42.92
C SER A 4 -18.14 4.40 -42.16
N ASN A 5 -18.93 5.43 -42.04
CA ASN A 5 -18.72 6.52 -41.11
C ASN A 5 -19.01 6.00 -39.71
N SER A 6 -17.96 5.60 -38.98
CA SER A 6 -18.02 5.42 -37.53
C SER A 6 -18.12 6.80 -36.88
N VAL A 7 -19.35 7.22 -36.59
CA VAL A 7 -19.65 8.39 -35.77
C VAL A 7 -19.12 8.08 -34.35
N VAL A 8 -17.97 8.62 -34.01
CA VAL A 8 -17.48 8.69 -32.63
C VAL A 8 -18.49 9.57 -31.88
N LYS A 9 -19.41 8.93 -31.15
CA LYS A 9 -20.34 9.60 -30.25
C LYS A 9 -19.49 10.30 -29.19
N GLN A 10 -19.31 11.60 -29.30
CA GLN A 10 -18.84 12.43 -28.18
C GLN A 10 -19.88 12.32 -27.07
N ASP A 11 -19.63 11.45 -26.12
CA ASP A 11 -20.42 11.39 -24.89
C ASP A 11 -20.33 12.78 -24.25
N SER A 12 -21.43 13.49 -24.18
CA SER A 12 -21.48 14.81 -23.57
C SER A 12 -21.00 14.68 -22.11
N LEU A 13 -20.28 15.68 -21.60
CA LEU A 13 -19.81 15.74 -20.21
C LEU A 13 -20.93 15.36 -19.20
N LEU A 14 -22.17 15.76 -19.51
CA LEU A 14 -23.36 15.39 -18.76
C LEU A 14 -23.61 13.87 -18.72
N THR A 15 -23.42 13.16 -19.82
CA THR A 15 -23.63 11.69 -19.87
C THR A 15 -22.57 10.95 -19.08
N VAL A 16 -21.33 11.42 -19.10
CA VAL A 16 -20.24 10.88 -18.28
C VAL A 16 -20.49 11.15 -16.78
N LEU A 17 -20.92 12.37 -16.44
CA LEU A 17 -21.25 12.72 -15.05
C LEU A 17 -22.42 11.88 -14.52
N VAL A 18 -23.50 11.72 -15.29
CA VAL A 18 -24.68 10.92 -14.90
C VAL A 18 -24.30 9.45 -14.72
N LYS A 19 -23.50 8.87 -15.62
CA LYS A 19 -23.00 7.49 -15.47
C LYS A 19 -22.10 7.32 -14.24
N THR A 20 -21.23 8.29 -13.99
CA THR A 20 -20.33 8.27 -12.82
C THR A 20 -21.14 8.42 -11.54
N PHE A 21 -22.11 9.34 -11.49
CA PHE A 21 -22.98 9.54 -10.34
C PHE A 21 -23.86 8.31 -10.07
N GLY A 22 -24.43 7.68 -11.11
CA GLY A 22 -25.20 6.45 -11.00
C GLY A 22 -24.38 5.25 -10.47
N ARG A 23 -23.05 5.24 -10.69
CA ARG A 23 -22.14 4.21 -10.19
C ARG A 23 -21.75 4.42 -8.72
N ILE A 24 -21.65 5.67 -8.28
CA ILE A 24 -21.24 6.04 -6.93
C ILE A 24 -22.42 6.06 -5.95
N LEU A 25 -23.62 6.41 -6.44
CA LEU A 25 -24.84 6.54 -5.62
C LEU A 25 -25.18 5.30 -4.78
N PRO A 26 -25.16 4.06 -5.33
CA PRO A 26 -25.42 2.86 -4.52
C PRO A 26 -24.43 2.66 -3.38
N THR A 27 -23.14 2.98 -3.64
CA THR A 27 -22.09 2.88 -2.61
C THR A 27 -22.29 3.92 -1.51
N LEU A 28 -22.59 5.17 -1.87
CA LEU A 28 -22.87 6.22 -0.90
C LEU A 28 -24.12 5.91 -0.08
N PHE A 29 -25.16 5.37 -0.73
CA PHE A 29 -26.38 4.94 -0.03
C PHE A 29 -26.08 3.84 0.98
N LEU A 30 -25.33 2.81 0.60
CA LEU A 30 -24.93 1.72 1.49
C LEU A 30 -24.12 2.24 2.68
N VAL A 31 -23.12 3.10 2.43
CA VAL A 31 -22.32 3.72 3.50
C VAL A 31 -23.21 4.58 4.42
N GLY A 32 -24.13 5.35 3.87
CA GLY A 32 -25.10 6.13 4.64
C GLY A 32 -25.97 5.27 5.53
N CYS A 33 -26.49 4.16 5.00
CA CYS A 33 -27.26 3.18 5.78
C CYS A 33 -26.43 2.56 6.92
N LEU A 34 -25.17 2.19 6.66
CA LEU A 34 -24.29 1.64 7.69
C LEU A 34 -24.00 2.66 8.81
N VAL A 35 -23.73 3.92 8.46
CA VAL A 35 -23.50 5.00 9.43
C VAL A 35 -24.79 5.28 10.24
N ALA A 36 -25.95 5.29 9.59
CA ALA A 36 -27.23 5.48 10.26
C ALA A 36 -27.54 4.31 11.22
N LEU A 37 -27.26 3.08 10.80
CA LEU A 37 -27.42 1.90 11.61
C LEU A 37 -26.47 1.91 12.81
N TRP A 38 -25.22 2.32 12.63
CA TRP A 38 -24.29 2.53 13.74
C TRP A 38 -24.78 3.58 14.73
N GLN A 39 -25.22 4.74 14.24
CA GLN A 39 -25.79 5.80 15.07
C GLN A 39 -26.99 5.29 15.88
N TRP A 40 -27.94 4.62 15.19
CA TRP A 40 -29.14 4.06 15.84
C TRP A 40 -28.78 3.01 16.89
N TYR A 41 -27.84 2.09 16.57
CA TYR A 41 -27.42 1.03 17.48
C TYR A 41 -26.85 1.58 18.79
N VAL A 42 -25.96 2.59 18.69
CA VAL A 42 -25.35 3.23 19.88
C VAL A 42 -26.39 3.92 20.75
N LEU A 43 -27.35 4.64 20.13
CA LEU A 43 -28.40 5.34 20.86
C LEU A 43 -29.43 4.39 21.46
N ALA A 44 -29.82 3.35 20.72
CA ALA A 44 -30.85 2.39 21.19
C ALA A 44 -30.36 1.54 22.38
N ASN A 45 -29.03 1.28 22.47
CA ASN A 45 -28.44 0.50 23.56
C ASN A 45 -27.81 1.36 24.67
N ASP A 46 -27.97 2.67 24.63
CA ASP A 46 -27.39 3.63 25.60
C ASP A 46 -25.88 3.35 25.86
N MET A 47 -25.15 3.11 24.78
CA MET A 47 -23.74 2.69 24.87
C MET A 47 -22.86 3.82 25.40
N ARG A 48 -21.96 3.47 26.34
CA ARG A 48 -20.98 4.43 26.85
C ARG A 48 -20.03 4.86 25.72
N PRO A 49 -19.72 6.16 25.61
CA PRO A 49 -18.81 6.68 24.59
C PRO A 49 -17.41 6.07 24.60
N SER A 50 -16.97 5.55 25.74
CA SER A 50 -15.70 4.83 25.90
C SER A 50 -15.74 3.42 25.25
N THR A 51 -16.92 2.82 25.10
CA THR A 51 -17.09 1.51 24.47
C THR A 51 -17.28 1.66 22.96
N LEU A 52 -18.25 2.47 22.56
CA LEU A 52 -18.54 2.77 21.15
C LEU A 52 -19.12 4.19 21.02
N PRO A 53 -18.34 5.17 20.54
CA PRO A 53 -18.82 6.52 20.32
C PRO A 53 -19.79 6.58 19.13
N THR A 54 -20.69 7.55 19.11
CA THR A 54 -21.53 7.83 17.94
C THR A 54 -20.69 8.42 16.79
N PRO A 55 -21.05 8.17 15.52
CA PRO A 55 -20.44 8.80 14.35
C PRO A 55 -20.32 10.32 14.47
N GLU A 56 -21.37 10.99 14.92
CA GLU A 56 -21.37 12.44 15.16
C GLU A 56 -20.25 12.85 16.14
N ARG A 57 -20.14 12.12 17.26
CA ARG A 57 -19.12 12.38 18.27
C ARG A 57 -17.70 12.19 17.71
N VAL A 58 -17.49 11.15 16.90
CA VAL A 58 -16.19 10.89 16.24
C VAL A 58 -15.79 12.09 15.37
N VAL A 59 -16.70 12.57 14.51
CA VAL A 59 -16.44 13.72 13.65
C VAL A 59 -16.17 14.99 14.46
N ARG A 60 -16.99 15.27 15.47
CA ARG A 60 -16.83 16.46 16.32
C ARG A 60 -15.53 16.44 17.11
N GLN A 61 -15.15 15.30 17.69
CA GLN A 61 -13.88 15.15 18.40
C GLN A 61 -12.69 15.25 17.44
N GLY A 62 -12.76 14.60 16.28
CA GLY A 62 -11.73 14.73 15.24
C GLY A 62 -11.49 16.18 14.83
N TRP A 63 -12.56 16.96 14.71
CA TRP A 63 -12.44 18.39 14.38
C TRP A 63 -11.88 19.21 15.56
N ALA A 64 -12.29 18.93 16.78
CA ALA A 64 -11.79 19.60 17.97
C ALA A 64 -10.29 19.39 18.19
N PHE A 65 -9.82 18.15 17.97
CA PHE A 65 -8.42 17.76 18.14
C PHE A 65 -7.59 17.77 16.84
N ARG A 66 -8.08 18.40 15.77
CA ARG A 66 -7.40 18.42 14.44
C ARG A 66 -5.94 18.89 14.49
N GLY A 67 -5.61 19.84 15.38
CA GLY A 67 -4.24 20.30 15.57
C GLY A 67 -3.30 19.20 16.06
N GLN A 68 -3.71 18.47 17.11
CA GLN A 68 -2.96 17.35 17.66
C GLN A 68 -2.88 16.18 16.68
N LEU A 69 -3.97 15.90 15.96
CA LEU A 69 -3.99 14.88 14.90
C LEU A 69 -2.98 15.24 13.82
N TRP A 70 -2.93 16.51 13.38
CA TRP A 70 -2.01 16.94 12.36
C TRP A 70 -0.55 16.86 12.80
N GLU A 71 -0.24 17.31 14.05
CA GLU A 71 1.10 17.17 14.61
C GLU A 71 1.62 15.72 14.66
N ASN A 72 0.72 14.76 14.89
CA ASN A 72 1.06 13.34 14.93
C ASN A 72 1.00 12.67 13.55
N THR A 73 0.26 13.25 12.60
CA THR A 73 0.21 12.73 11.22
C THR A 73 1.53 12.96 10.48
N ILE A 74 2.18 14.11 10.67
CA ILE A 74 3.42 14.45 9.96
C ILE A 74 4.54 13.42 10.18
N PRO A 75 4.90 13.04 11.42
CA PRO A 75 5.90 12.01 11.65
C PRO A 75 5.56 10.67 11.00
N THR A 76 4.32 10.21 11.14
CA THR A 76 3.85 8.97 10.53
C THR A 76 3.96 8.99 9.00
N LEU A 77 3.60 10.10 8.37
CA LEU A 77 3.76 10.28 6.92
C LEU A 77 5.24 10.28 6.51
N GLN A 78 6.11 10.95 7.26
CA GLN A 78 7.56 10.95 6.99
C GLN A 78 8.13 9.52 7.04
N GLU A 79 7.83 8.76 8.09
CA GLU A 79 8.24 7.36 8.24
C GLU A 79 7.71 6.50 7.10
N THR A 80 6.44 6.67 6.76
CA THR A 80 5.77 5.94 5.68
C THR A 80 6.42 6.23 4.33
N PHE A 81 6.55 7.51 3.95
CA PHE A 81 7.04 7.85 2.61
C PHE A 81 8.53 7.56 2.44
N ILE A 82 9.36 7.83 3.46
CA ILE A 82 10.78 7.52 3.39
C ILE A 82 10.99 6.01 3.32
N GLY A 83 10.36 5.25 4.21
CA GLY A 83 10.48 3.79 4.25
C GLY A 83 9.96 3.14 2.98
N PHE A 84 8.79 3.56 2.49
CA PHE A 84 8.22 3.08 1.24
C PHE A 84 9.10 3.43 0.03
N GLY A 85 9.58 4.67 -0.08
CA GLY A 85 10.47 5.08 -1.17
C GLY A 85 11.77 4.28 -1.22
N LEU A 86 12.40 4.05 -0.06
CA LEU A 86 13.58 3.19 0.03
C LEU A 86 13.26 1.75 -0.33
N SER A 87 12.11 1.24 0.10
CA SER A 87 11.65 -0.10 -0.24
C SER A 87 11.40 -0.29 -1.74
N VAL A 88 10.81 0.69 -2.40
CA VAL A 88 10.64 0.70 -3.86
C VAL A 88 12.01 0.64 -4.56
N CYS A 89 12.95 1.45 -4.13
CA CYS A 89 14.30 1.49 -4.69
C CYS A 89 15.01 0.13 -4.54
N PHE A 90 15.16 -0.34 -3.31
CA PHE A 90 15.85 -1.60 -3.01
C PHE A 90 15.13 -2.81 -3.60
N GLY A 91 13.80 -2.86 -3.50
CA GLY A 91 12.98 -3.95 -4.02
C GLY A 91 13.06 -4.05 -5.55
N THR A 92 13.04 -2.92 -6.24
CA THR A 92 13.20 -2.87 -7.70
C THR A 92 14.58 -3.34 -8.12
N ILE A 93 15.64 -2.84 -7.47
CA ILE A 93 17.04 -3.24 -7.77
C ILE A 93 17.19 -4.74 -7.54
N LEU A 94 16.71 -5.26 -6.41
CA LEU A 94 16.82 -6.68 -6.11
C LEU A 94 16.02 -7.55 -7.08
N ALA A 95 14.81 -7.16 -7.45
CA ALA A 95 14.01 -7.88 -8.44
C ALA A 95 14.72 -7.99 -9.81
N ILE A 96 15.35 -6.89 -10.25
CA ILE A 96 16.14 -6.86 -11.49
C ILE A 96 17.34 -7.79 -11.36
N LEU A 97 18.11 -7.75 -10.27
CA LEU A 97 19.27 -8.62 -10.06
C LEU A 97 18.87 -10.10 -10.05
N ILE A 98 17.74 -10.44 -9.40
CA ILE A 98 17.20 -11.80 -9.39
C ILE A 98 16.77 -12.23 -10.80
N ASP A 99 16.28 -11.33 -11.62
CA ASP A 99 15.89 -11.63 -13.00
C ASP A 99 17.06 -11.98 -13.89
N PHE A 100 18.18 -11.29 -13.72
CA PHE A 100 19.41 -11.56 -14.49
C PHE A 100 20.20 -12.79 -14.01
N SER A 101 19.96 -13.29 -12.78
CA SER A 101 20.73 -14.37 -12.18
C SER A 101 19.85 -15.49 -11.61
N SER A 102 19.91 -16.67 -12.22
CA SER A 102 19.22 -17.87 -11.72
C SER A 102 19.72 -18.31 -10.34
N LEU A 103 21.00 -18.05 -10.03
CA LEU A 103 21.59 -18.36 -8.74
C LEU A 103 20.98 -17.47 -7.64
N LEU A 104 20.94 -16.15 -7.89
CA LEU A 104 20.30 -15.21 -6.96
C LEU A 104 18.82 -15.54 -6.73
N ARG A 105 18.12 -15.93 -7.79
CA ARG A 105 16.71 -16.36 -7.68
C ARG A 105 16.56 -17.54 -6.74
N LYS A 106 17.36 -18.60 -6.93
CA LYS A 106 17.29 -19.80 -6.09
C LYS A 106 17.68 -19.53 -4.63
N ALA A 107 18.63 -18.61 -4.40
CA ALA A 107 19.11 -18.29 -3.06
C ALA A 107 18.18 -17.30 -2.31
N ILE A 108 17.78 -16.21 -2.98
CA ILE A 108 17.11 -15.09 -2.31
C ILE A 108 15.58 -15.27 -2.27
N TYR A 109 14.96 -15.85 -3.31
CA TYR A 109 13.51 -15.97 -3.35
C TYR A 109 12.89 -16.74 -2.16
N PRO A 110 13.47 -17.89 -1.71
CA PRO A 110 12.99 -18.57 -0.50
C PRO A 110 13.11 -17.71 0.77
N LEU A 111 14.18 -16.90 0.89
CA LEU A 111 14.37 -15.99 2.01
C LEU A 111 13.34 -14.86 2.02
N LEU A 112 13.00 -14.34 0.85
CA LEU A 112 11.91 -13.36 0.70
C LEU A 112 10.58 -13.93 1.18
N VAL A 113 10.25 -15.16 0.78
CA VAL A 113 9.01 -15.83 1.22
C VAL A 113 9.05 -16.06 2.74
N ALA A 114 10.16 -16.56 3.28
CA ALA A 114 10.31 -16.80 4.70
C ALA A 114 10.19 -15.52 5.54
N SER A 115 10.67 -14.37 5.03
CA SER A 115 10.58 -13.10 5.75
C SER A 115 9.13 -12.65 6.03
N GLN A 116 8.17 -13.12 5.26
CA GLN A 116 6.74 -12.80 5.43
C GLN A 116 6.07 -13.58 6.58
N THR A 117 6.71 -14.62 7.06
CA THR A 117 6.17 -15.40 8.19
C THR A 117 6.45 -14.73 9.54
N ILE A 118 7.34 -13.73 9.57
CA ILE A 118 7.71 -13.04 10.81
C ILE A 118 6.66 -11.97 11.13
N PRO A 119 5.98 -12.03 12.29
CA PRO A 119 4.99 -11.03 12.68
C PRO A 119 5.64 -9.65 12.83
N ILE A 120 5.10 -8.64 12.15
CA ILE A 120 5.58 -7.25 12.21
C ILE A 120 5.67 -6.71 13.64
N ILE A 121 4.72 -7.11 14.49
CA ILE A 121 4.67 -6.66 15.89
C ILE A 121 5.86 -7.15 16.70
N ALA A 122 6.50 -8.25 16.30
CA ALA A 122 7.72 -8.76 16.95
C ALA A 122 8.99 -8.07 16.44
N ILE A 123 8.96 -7.56 15.20
CA ILE A 123 10.12 -6.90 14.58
C ILE A 123 10.37 -5.51 15.19
N ALA A 124 9.31 -4.74 15.44
CA ALA A 124 9.43 -3.36 15.89
C ALA A 124 10.27 -3.21 17.19
N PRO A 125 10.06 -4.02 18.27
CA PRO A 125 10.92 -3.99 19.46
C PRO A 125 12.37 -4.32 19.16
N LEU A 126 12.63 -5.31 18.29
CA LEU A 126 14.00 -5.71 17.93
C LEU A 126 14.74 -4.58 17.21
N MET A 127 14.05 -3.86 16.32
CA MET A 127 14.63 -2.70 15.62
C MET A 127 15.05 -1.61 16.62
N ILE A 128 14.26 -1.37 17.66
CA ILE A 128 14.60 -0.39 18.69
C ILE A 128 15.79 -0.85 19.54
N ILE A 129 15.86 -2.14 19.89
CA ILE A 129 17.00 -2.69 20.63
C ILE A 129 18.31 -2.55 19.84
N TRP A 130 18.27 -2.77 18.52
CA TRP A 130 19.47 -2.74 17.69
C TRP A 130 19.88 -1.34 17.25
N PHE A 131 18.91 -0.48 16.94
CA PHE A 131 19.15 0.86 16.34
C PHE A 131 18.79 2.02 17.26
N GLY A 132 18.32 1.74 18.47
CA GLY A 132 17.90 2.77 19.43
C GLY A 132 16.54 3.39 19.08
N PHE A 133 16.20 4.44 19.84
CA PHE A 133 14.98 5.23 19.59
C PHE A 133 15.21 6.26 18.48
N GLY A 134 14.19 6.54 17.71
CA GLY A 134 14.25 7.58 16.66
C GLY A 134 13.54 7.19 15.38
N LEU A 135 13.92 7.84 14.30
CA LEU A 135 13.32 7.65 12.99
C LEU A 135 13.81 6.36 12.30
N THR A 136 15.09 6.02 12.50
CA THR A 136 15.74 4.90 11.81
C THR A 136 15.04 3.55 12.02
N PRO A 137 14.79 3.06 13.27
CA PRO A 137 14.14 1.78 13.47
C PRO A 137 12.76 1.71 12.85
N LYS A 138 12.00 2.81 12.83
CA LYS A 138 10.68 2.89 12.25
C LYS A 138 10.71 2.80 10.72
N ILE A 139 11.64 3.52 10.09
CA ILE A 139 11.87 3.41 8.64
C ILE A 139 12.25 1.96 8.28
N LEU A 140 13.11 1.31 9.05
CA LEU A 140 13.50 -0.08 8.81
C LEU A 140 12.32 -1.04 8.91
N VAL A 141 11.41 -0.86 9.88
CA VAL A 141 10.17 -1.64 9.97
C VAL A 141 9.31 -1.45 8.72
N VAL A 142 9.12 -0.19 8.27
CA VAL A 142 8.36 0.10 7.04
C VAL A 142 9.01 -0.58 5.83
N ILE A 143 10.35 -0.48 5.68
CA ILE A 143 11.08 -1.15 4.60
C ILE A 143 10.81 -2.66 4.63
N LEU A 144 10.98 -3.31 5.77
CA LEU A 144 10.85 -4.76 5.90
C LEU A 144 9.46 -5.27 5.47
N VAL A 145 8.39 -4.54 5.79
CA VAL A 145 7.04 -4.99 5.43
C VAL A 145 6.60 -4.65 4.02
N THR A 146 7.19 -3.60 3.43
CA THR A 146 6.83 -3.15 2.08
C THR A 146 7.73 -3.72 0.98
N PHE A 147 8.95 -4.06 1.35
CA PHE A 147 9.96 -4.59 0.43
C PHE A 147 9.51 -5.87 -0.30
N PHE A 148 8.93 -6.81 0.44
CA PHE A 148 8.51 -8.10 -0.12
C PHE A 148 7.44 -7.96 -1.22
N PRO A 149 6.26 -7.36 -0.98
CA PRO A 149 5.22 -7.28 -2.01
C PRO A 149 5.70 -6.54 -3.27
N ILE A 150 6.58 -5.56 -3.13
CA ILE A 150 7.15 -4.82 -4.26
C ILE A 150 8.10 -5.73 -5.06
N THR A 151 9.03 -6.39 -4.37
CA THR A 151 10.04 -7.24 -5.00
C THR A 151 9.40 -8.45 -5.69
N VAL A 152 8.51 -9.15 -4.99
CA VAL A 152 7.83 -10.34 -5.55
C VAL A 152 6.87 -9.96 -6.67
N GLY A 153 6.12 -8.86 -6.52
CA GLY A 153 5.26 -8.36 -7.59
C GLY A 153 6.04 -8.11 -8.87
N PHE A 154 7.24 -7.56 -8.77
CA PHE A 154 8.10 -7.32 -9.93
C PHE A 154 8.69 -8.62 -10.51
N ILE A 155 9.16 -9.54 -9.65
CA ILE A 155 9.68 -10.86 -10.08
C ILE A 155 8.59 -11.66 -10.82
N ASP A 156 7.37 -11.67 -10.30
CA ASP A 156 6.25 -12.38 -10.93
C ASP A 156 5.82 -11.70 -12.23
N GLY A 157 5.93 -10.37 -12.29
CA GLY A 157 5.78 -9.64 -13.53
C GLY A 157 6.82 -10.02 -14.60
N PHE A 158 8.07 -10.24 -14.23
CA PHE A 158 9.08 -10.74 -15.21
C PHE A 158 8.76 -12.16 -15.68
N LYS A 159 8.15 -13.00 -14.84
CA LYS A 159 7.75 -14.37 -15.24
C LYS A 159 6.51 -14.39 -16.14
N SER A 160 5.67 -13.36 -16.11
CA SER A 160 4.46 -13.25 -16.93
C SER A 160 4.74 -12.92 -18.40
N THR A 161 5.99 -12.70 -18.77
CA THR A 161 6.40 -12.46 -20.17
C THR A 161 6.11 -13.68 -21.02
N GLU A 162 5.42 -13.51 -22.14
CA GLU A 162 5.05 -14.57 -23.08
C GLU A 162 6.30 -15.28 -23.66
N PRO A 163 6.39 -16.62 -23.55
CA PRO A 163 7.54 -17.39 -24.06
C PRO A 163 7.73 -17.24 -25.56
N GLU A 164 6.64 -17.11 -26.32
CA GLU A 164 6.62 -16.95 -27.76
C GLU A 164 7.33 -15.65 -28.17
N LEU A 165 7.03 -14.54 -27.48
CA LEU A 165 7.70 -13.26 -27.72
C LEU A 165 9.19 -13.34 -27.34
N MET A 166 9.53 -14.05 -26.26
CA MET A 166 10.94 -14.28 -25.88
C MET A 166 11.70 -15.05 -26.94
N SER A 167 11.06 -16.06 -27.55
CA SER A 167 11.63 -16.83 -28.66
C SER A 167 11.79 -15.97 -29.91
N LEU A 168 10.77 -15.20 -30.28
CA LEU A 168 10.81 -14.28 -31.43
C LEU A 168 11.95 -13.27 -31.31
N PHE A 169 12.12 -12.62 -30.16
CA PHE A 169 13.25 -11.73 -29.91
C PHE A 169 14.59 -12.46 -29.97
N GLY A 170 14.59 -13.78 -29.64
CA GLY A 170 15.76 -14.64 -29.79
C GLY A 170 16.17 -14.86 -31.25
N THR A 171 15.21 -15.19 -32.11
CA THR A 171 15.45 -15.40 -33.56
C THR A 171 15.85 -14.12 -34.28
N MET A 172 15.37 -12.95 -33.78
CA MET A 172 15.80 -11.64 -34.29
C MET A 172 17.21 -11.22 -33.82
N GLY A 173 17.92 -12.06 -33.06
CA GLY A 173 19.27 -11.75 -32.56
C GLY A 173 19.32 -10.73 -31.42
N ALA A 174 18.18 -10.47 -30.75
CA ALA A 174 18.12 -9.51 -29.66
C ALA A 174 18.98 -9.93 -28.45
N SER A 175 19.82 -9.01 -27.96
CA SER A 175 20.64 -9.19 -26.77
C SER A 175 19.81 -9.37 -25.50
N LYS A 176 20.41 -9.88 -24.42
CA LYS A 176 19.73 -10.01 -23.10
C LYS A 176 19.18 -8.66 -22.60
N TYR A 177 19.94 -7.57 -22.78
CA TYR A 177 19.51 -6.23 -22.39
C TYR A 177 18.33 -5.73 -23.23
N GLN A 178 18.33 -5.98 -24.55
CA GLN A 178 17.21 -5.62 -25.43
C GLN A 178 15.93 -6.38 -25.05
N LYS A 179 16.02 -7.71 -24.80
CA LYS A 179 14.91 -8.52 -24.31
C LYS A 179 14.36 -7.99 -22.97
N PHE A 180 15.24 -7.60 -22.05
CA PHE A 180 14.86 -6.99 -20.78
C PHE A 180 14.17 -5.65 -21.00
N ARG A 181 14.80 -4.71 -21.71
CA ARG A 181 14.33 -3.31 -21.85
C ARG A 181 13.03 -3.18 -22.64
N TYR A 182 12.87 -3.96 -23.71
CA TYR A 182 11.76 -3.82 -24.64
C TYR A 182 10.62 -4.84 -24.44
N LEU A 183 10.87 -5.93 -23.76
CA LEU A 183 9.88 -6.97 -23.54
C LEU A 183 9.60 -7.20 -22.05
N ARG A 184 10.58 -7.64 -21.27
CA ARG A 184 10.36 -8.09 -19.89
C ARG A 184 9.98 -6.96 -18.94
N PHE A 185 10.70 -5.85 -18.98
CA PHE A 185 10.44 -4.70 -18.12
C PHE A 185 9.04 -4.10 -18.34
N PRO A 186 8.60 -3.80 -19.58
CA PRO A 186 7.24 -3.34 -19.82
C PRO A 186 6.16 -4.34 -19.42
N SER A 187 6.36 -5.63 -19.70
CA SER A 187 5.43 -6.70 -19.31
C SER A 187 5.28 -6.83 -17.78
N ALA A 188 6.32 -6.48 -17.03
CA ALA A 188 6.31 -6.59 -15.59
C ALA A 188 5.62 -5.40 -14.88
N LEU A 189 5.45 -4.27 -15.55
CA LEU A 189 4.88 -3.05 -14.92
C LEU A 189 3.49 -3.26 -14.29
N PRO A 190 2.54 -3.95 -14.90
CA PRO A 190 1.24 -4.17 -14.27
C PRO A 190 1.35 -4.87 -12.90
N SER A 191 2.13 -5.94 -12.82
CA SER A 191 2.37 -6.68 -11.58
C SER A 191 3.17 -5.86 -10.56
N PHE A 192 4.12 -5.06 -11.02
CA PHE A 192 4.85 -4.11 -10.17
C PHE A 192 3.91 -3.09 -9.53
N PHE A 193 2.98 -2.51 -10.27
CA PHE A 193 1.99 -1.59 -9.71
C PHE A 193 1.04 -2.25 -8.71
N ILE A 194 0.72 -3.53 -8.91
CA ILE A 194 -0.03 -4.32 -7.91
C ILE A 194 0.80 -4.44 -6.63
N GLY A 195 2.09 -4.77 -6.74
CA GLY A 195 3.03 -4.82 -5.61
C GLY A 195 3.15 -3.47 -4.89
N LEU A 196 3.24 -2.36 -5.62
CA LEU A 196 3.26 -1.00 -5.06
C LEU A 196 1.98 -0.69 -4.27
N ARG A 197 0.82 -1.03 -4.83
CA ARG A 197 -0.48 -0.81 -4.17
C ARG A 197 -0.59 -1.56 -2.85
N ILE A 198 -0.13 -2.81 -2.82
CA ILE A 198 -0.07 -3.61 -1.59
C ILE A 198 0.95 -2.99 -0.63
N GLY A 199 2.14 -2.66 -1.13
CA GLY A 199 3.22 -2.08 -0.34
C GLY A 199 2.83 -0.80 0.37
N ILE A 200 2.18 0.18 -0.30
CA ILE A 200 1.79 1.43 0.34
C ILE A 200 0.77 1.23 1.47
N THR A 201 -0.12 0.25 1.32
CA THR A 201 -1.07 -0.11 2.39
C THR A 201 -0.33 -0.63 3.62
N TYR A 202 0.63 -1.53 3.41
CA TYR A 202 1.46 -2.05 4.50
C TYR A 202 2.43 -1.01 5.08
N ALA A 203 2.85 -0.02 4.29
CA ALA A 203 3.73 1.06 4.75
C ALA A 203 3.11 1.86 5.91
N VAL A 204 1.84 2.25 5.75
CA VAL A 204 1.10 2.97 6.81
C VAL A 204 0.92 2.09 8.05
N VAL A 205 0.52 0.84 7.84
CA VAL A 205 0.36 -0.13 8.94
C VAL A 205 1.69 -0.35 9.67
N GLY A 206 2.78 -0.52 8.93
CA GLY A 206 4.13 -0.69 9.47
C GLY A 206 4.61 0.50 10.29
N ALA A 207 4.39 1.73 9.81
CA ALA A 207 4.73 2.95 10.52
C ALA A 207 3.96 3.05 11.86
N VAL A 208 2.64 2.85 11.83
CA VAL A 208 1.80 2.89 13.04
C VAL A 208 2.24 1.82 14.07
N PHE A 209 2.54 0.59 13.64
CA PHE A 209 3.03 -0.45 14.55
C PHE A 209 4.43 -0.14 15.11
N ALA A 210 5.33 0.42 14.30
CA ALA A 210 6.64 0.84 14.77
C ALA A 210 6.55 1.96 15.83
N GLU A 211 5.56 2.85 15.71
CA GLU A 211 5.33 3.93 16.66
C GLU A 211 4.81 3.43 18.03
N TYR A 212 4.09 2.30 18.08
CA TYR A 212 3.61 1.74 19.36
C TYR A 212 4.72 1.39 20.34
N VAL A 213 5.91 1.09 19.85
CA VAL A 213 7.01 0.53 20.68
C VAL A 213 7.95 1.60 21.25
N GLY A 214 7.74 2.88 20.97
CA GLY A 214 8.64 3.87 21.59
C GLY A 214 8.76 5.19 20.85
N ALA A 215 7.72 5.56 20.11
CA ALA A 215 7.63 6.88 19.52
C ALA A 215 7.30 7.94 20.58
N LYS A 216 7.85 9.14 20.39
CA LYS A 216 7.45 10.33 21.18
C LYS A 216 6.28 11.07 20.49
N LYS A 217 6.17 10.97 19.16
CA LYS A 217 5.13 11.56 18.31
C LYS A 217 4.81 10.60 17.18
N GLY A 218 3.57 10.64 16.70
CA GLY A 218 3.04 9.82 15.62
C GLY A 218 1.61 9.37 15.90
N LEU A 219 0.87 8.99 14.86
CA LEU A 219 -0.52 8.54 14.99
C LEU A 219 -0.64 7.28 15.83
N GLY A 220 0.30 6.34 15.72
CA GLY A 220 0.29 5.10 16.47
C GLY A 220 0.39 5.36 17.96
N ILE A 221 1.41 6.10 18.41
CA ILE A 221 1.55 6.42 19.83
C ILE A 221 0.42 7.32 20.32
N TYR A 222 -0.08 8.25 19.49
CA TYR A 222 -1.24 9.07 19.84
C TYR A 222 -2.47 8.20 20.11
N MET A 223 -2.78 7.23 19.24
CA MET A 223 -3.88 6.28 19.46
C MET A 223 -3.70 5.45 20.73
N LEU A 224 -2.47 5.01 21.04
CA LEU A 224 -2.17 4.22 22.23
C LEU A 224 -2.40 5.04 23.52
N ILE A 225 -1.95 6.29 23.53
CA ILE A 225 -2.14 7.22 24.68
C ILE A 225 -3.62 7.51 24.88
N GLN A 226 -4.36 7.84 23.81
CA GLN A 226 -5.78 8.15 23.91
C GLN A 226 -6.58 6.93 24.36
N LYS A 227 -6.25 5.72 23.87
CA LYS A 227 -6.90 4.49 24.34
C LYS A 227 -6.78 4.29 25.86
N ASN A 228 -5.64 4.63 26.44
CA ASN A 228 -5.40 4.46 27.86
C ASN A 228 -5.97 5.60 28.72
N SER A 229 -6.48 6.65 28.10
CA SER A 229 -7.10 7.81 28.77
C SER A 229 -8.61 7.68 28.96
N PHE A 230 -9.23 6.61 28.45
CA PHE A 230 -10.64 6.25 28.58
C PHE A 230 -10.82 5.07 29.55
#